data_c4ab8124ec2e6eefc41657cb1a8be4d6
#
_entry.id   c4ab8124ec2e6eefc41657cb1a8be4d6
#
_cell.length_a   1.000
_cell.length_b   1.000
_cell.length_c   1.000
_cell.angle_alpha   90.00
_cell.angle_beta   90.00
_cell.angle_gamma   90.00
#
_symmetry.space_group_name_H-M   'P 1'
#
loop_
_entity.id
_entity.type
_entity.pdbx_description
1 polymer ?
#
loop_
_entity_poly.entity_id
_entity_poly.type
_entity_poly.pdbx_seq_one_letter_code
_entity_poly.pdbx_strand_id
1 'polypeptide(L)'
;MQRPSVWQHLYVAFRDGDGWVLCMRCQSRHWGLNGAAGLLLVQTHSEPASVLLQLRATWTHGGGTWALPGGALDSHEDSVSAAAREAYEETGIDPQLLHFKAIFSDDHGNWRYDTVIAHTNVELGEFDANAESEDLRWVPIDEVAHFDLHPGLRATWPELIVHVKSTLTS
;
A
#
# COMPACT_ATOMS: atom_id res chain seq x y z
N MET A 1 -37.52 18.60 -2.31
CA MET A 1 -36.22 18.28 -2.89
C MET A 1 -35.14 18.99 -2.08
N GLN A 2 -34.56 18.30 -1.11
CA GLN A 2 -33.44 18.84 -0.33
C GLN A 2 -32.15 18.48 -1.07
N ARG A 3 -31.35 19.50 -1.37
CA ARG A 3 -29.99 19.31 -1.93
C ARG A 3 -29.12 18.69 -0.84
N PRO A 4 -28.33 17.63 -1.12
CA PRO A 4 -27.35 17.16 -0.16
C PRO A 4 -26.31 18.25 0.10
N SER A 5 -26.04 18.50 1.37
CA SER A 5 -25.10 19.53 1.81
C SER A 5 -23.67 19.15 1.35
N VAL A 6 -22.97 20.13 0.80
CA VAL A 6 -21.59 20.05 0.28
C VAL A 6 -20.53 19.72 1.36
N TRP A 7 -20.97 19.53 2.62
CA TRP A 7 -20.10 19.38 3.79
C TRP A 7 -19.85 17.93 4.25
N GLN A 8 -20.38 16.94 3.54
CA GLN A 8 -20.21 15.51 3.93
C GLN A 8 -18.92 14.86 3.42
N HIS A 9 -18.02 15.60 2.76
CA HIS A 9 -16.80 15.04 2.15
C HIS A 9 -15.50 15.52 2.80
N LEU A 10 -15.50 16.09 4.01
CA LEU A 10 -14.33 16.67 4.65
C LEU A 10 -14.06 16.14 6.07
N TYR A 11 -14.33 14.87 6.33
CA TYR A 11 -13.77 14.19 7.50
C TYR A 11 -12.77 13.11 7.07
N VAL A 12 -11.71 13.51 6.40
CA VAL A 12 -10.44 12.79 6.53
C VAL A 12 -9.92 13.21 7.90
N ALA A 13 -10.02 12.31 8.87
CA ALA A 13 -9.42 12.54 10.18
C ALA A 13 -7.92 12.73 9.95
N PHE A 14 -7.41 13.93 10.22
CA PHE A 14 -5.98 14.21 10.20
C PHE A 14 -5.33 13.35 11.28
N ARG A 15 -4.47 12.42 10.86
CA ARG A 15 -3.67 11.58 11.76
C ARG A 15 -2.37 12.30 12.11
N ASP A 16 -1.73 11.91 13.21
CA ASP A 16 -0.50 12.56 13.66
C ASP A 16 0.70 12.29 12.74
N GLY A 17 0.63 11.25 11.92
CA GLY A 17 1.59 10.94 10.87
C GLY A 17 1.38 11.69 9.56
N ASP A 18 0.25 12.37 9.39
CA ASP A 18 -0.09 13.04 8.13
C ASP A 18 0.77 14.28 7.92
N GLY A 19 1.44 14.33 6.78
CA GLY A 19 2.23 15.49 6.40
C GLY A 19 3.34 15.15 5.40
N TRP A 20 4.03 16.18 4.93
CA TRP A 20 5.07 16.08 3.93
C TRP A 20 6.46 16.28 4.55
N VAL A 21 7.38 15.39 4.23
CA VAL A 21 8.81 15.48 4.58
C VAL A 21 9.61 15.76 3.32
N LEU A 22 10.49 16.78 3.37
CA LEU A 22 11.50 16.96 2.34
C LEU A 22 12.62 15.95 2.56
N CYS A 23 12.80 15.05 1.60
CA CYS A 23 13.85 14.06 1.65
C CYS A 23 15.22 14.69 1.38
N MET A 24 16.16 14.47 2.29
CA MET A 24 17.53 15.00 2.13
C MET A 24 18.33 14.22 1.08
N ARG A 25 17.95 12.96 0.80
CA ARG A 25 18.65 12.10 -0.17
C ARG A 25 18.21 12.36 -1.61
N CYS A 26 16.89 12.35 -1.88
CA CYS A 26 16.37 12.47 -3.25
C CYS A 26 15.83 13.87 -3.59
N GLN A 27 15.80 14.80 -2.62
CA GLN A 27 15.30 16.17 -2.75
C GLN A 27 13.81 16.25 -3.12
N SER A 28 13.08 15.13 -3.02
CA SER A 28 11.64 15.05 -3.25
C SER A 28 10.86 15.15 -1.94
N ARG A 29 9.59 15.49 -2.02
CA ARG A 29 8.69 15.45 -0.87
C ARG A 29 8.02 14.10 -0.79
N HIS A 30 8.06 13.50 0.40
CA HIS A 30 7.39 12.24 0.71
C HIS A 30 6.28 12.45 1.73
N TRP A 31 5.21 11.69 1.57
CA TRP A 31 4.08 11.70 2.51
C TRP A 31 4.38 10.81 3.72
N GLY A 32 4.04 11.29 4.92
CA GLY A 32 4.22 10.61 6.19
C GLY A 32 5.35 11.23 7.02
N LEU A 33 4.99 11.92 8.12
CA LEU A 33 5.96 12.58 9.02
C LEU A 33 6.87 11.56 9.70
N ASN A 34 6.37 10.35 9.98
CA ASN A 34 7.10 9.27 10.63
C ASN A 34 7.52 8.16 9.64
N GLY A 35 7.49 8.45 8.33
CA GLY A 35 7.61 7.47 7.27
C GLY A 35 6.25 6.97 6.79
N ALA A 36 6.28 5.99 5.89
CA ALA A 36 5.09 5.36 5.33
C ALA A 36 5.26 3.85 5.23
N ALA A 37 4.15 3.12 5.21
CA ALA A 37 4.16 1.67 4.99
C ALA A 37 3.05 1.24 4.05
N GLY A 38 3.32 0.20 3.25
CA GLY A 38 2.34 -0.42 2.38
C GLY A 38 2.35 -1.93 2.51
N LEU A 39 1.20 -2.54 2.26
CA LEU A 39 1.02 -3.99 2.30
C LEU A 39 1.22 -4.59 0.92
N LEU A 40 2.26 -5.41 0.74
CA LEU A 40 2.40 -6.32 -0.39
C LEU A 40 1.78 -7.66 0.00
N LEU A 41 0.50 -7.83 -0.37
CA LEU A 41 -0.25 -9.03 -0.06
C LEU A 41 -0.14 -10.03 -1.22
N VAL A 42 0.34 -11.23 -0.90
CA VAL A 42 0.47 -12.36 -1.84
C VAL A 42 -0.60 -13.38 -1.55
N GLN A 43 -1.43 -13.70 -2.53
CA GLN A 43 -2.29 -14.88 -2.45
C GLN A 43 -1.53 -16.13 -2.92
N THR A 44 -1.61 -17.18 -2.11
CA THR A 44 -0.84 -18.41 -2.32
C THR A 44 -1.71 -19.63 -2.66
N HIS A 45 -3.02 -19.47 -2.71
CA HIS A 45 -3.97 -20.55 -3.01
C HIS A 45 -4.18 -20.77 -4.51
N SER A 46 -3.62 -19.91 -5.37
CA SER A 46 -3.69 -20.02 -6.83
C SER A 46 -2.28 -20.05 -7.45
N GLU A 47 -2.17 -20.70 -8.60
CA GLU A 47 -0.95 -20.71 -9.42
C GLU A 47 -1.22 -19.98 -10.76
N PRO A 48 -0.42 -19.00 -11.14
CA PRO A 48 0.73 -18.44 -10.40
C PRO A 48 0.31 -17.62 -9.19
N ALA A 49 1.19 -17.52 -8.18
CA ALA A 49 0.97 -16.62 -7.05
C ALA A 49 0.83 -15.17 -7.53
N SER A 50 -0.10 -14.44 -6.93
CA SER A 50 -0.46 -13.08 -7.35
C SER A 50 -0.38 -12.11 -6.18
N VAL A 51 -0.12 -10.84 -6.48
CA VAL A 51 -0.12 -9.74 -5.52
C VAL A 51 -1.30 -8.82 -5.74
N LEU A 52 -1.79 -8.22 -4.66
CA LEU A 52 -2.85 -7.22 -4.73
C LEU A 52 -2.25 -5.86 -5.09
N LEU A 53 -2.71 -5.28 -6.20
CA LEU A 53 -2.43 -3.91 -6.58
C LEU A 53 -3.69 -3.06 -6.50
N GLN A 54 -3.50 -1.80 -6.13
CA GLN A 54 -4.50 -0.75 -6.05
C GLN A 54 -4.25 0.28 -7.15
N LEU A 55 -5.25 0.56 -7.98
CA LEU A 55 -5.24 1.73 -8.86
C LEU A 55 -5.63 2.96 -8.03
N ARG A 56 -4.69 3.84 -7.80
CA ARG A 56 -4.90 5.06 -7.02
C ARG A 56 -5.84 6.02 -7.74
N ALA A 57 -6.81 6.57 -7.01
CA ALA A 57 -7.72 7.56 -7.56
C ALA A 57 -6.96 8.78 -8.11
N THR A 58 -7.40 9.30 -9.26
CA THR A 58 -6.69 10.35 -10.02
C THR A 58 -6.47 11.65 -9.24
N TRP A 59 -7.27 11.92 -8.21
CA TRP A 59 -7.14 13.10 -7.35
C TRP A 59 -6.13 12.92 -6.20
N THR A 60 -5.59 11.71 -5.99
CA THR A 60 -4.59 11.44 -4.94
C THR A 60 -3.17 11.70 -5.45
N HIS A 61 -2.20 11.81 -4.53
CA HIS A 61 -0.78 11.87 -4.90
C HIS A 61 -0.36 10.59 -5.62
N GLY A 62 0.20 10.75 -6.82
CA GLY A 62 0.50 9.61 -7.70
C GLY A 62 -0.74 8.92 -8.28
N GLY A 63 -1.87 9.63 -8.35
CA GLY A 63 -3.13 9.12 -8.87
C GLY A 63 -3.05 8.64 -10.31
N GLY A 64 -3.89 7.67 -10.66
CA GLY A 64 -3.88 7.01 -11.96
C GLY A 64 -2.77 5.98 -12.13
N THR A 65 -2.00 5.68 -11.09
CA THR A 65 -0.96 4.65 -11.10
C THR A 65 -1.30 3.49 -10.16
N TRP A 66 -0.72 2.34 -10.45
CA TRP A 66 -0.87 1.14 -9.62
C TRP A 66 0.15 1.13 -8.48
N ALA A 67 -0.31 0.90 -7.28
CA ALA A 67 0.49 0.90 -6.06
C ALA A 67 0.08 -0.23 -5.11
N LEU A 68 0.75 -0.32 -3.98
CA LEU A 68 0.32 -1.14 -2.86
C LEU A 68 -0.65 -0.32 -1.99
N PRO A 69 -1.67 -0.94 -1.38
CA PRO A 69 -2.42 -0.30 -0.30
C PRO A 69 -1.46 0.15 0.81
N GLY A 70 -1.59 1.39 1.28
CA GLY A 70 -0.68 1.90 2.30
C GLY A 70 -0.75 3.42 2.48
N GLY A 71 -0.12 3.90 3.54
CA GLY A 71 -0.12 5.31 3.91
C GLY A 71 0.90 5.66 4.99
N ALA A 72 0.69 6.80 5.65
CA ALA A 72 1.59 7.32 6.67
C ALA A 72 1.55 6.49 7.96
N LEU A 73 2.71 6.39 8.63
CA LEU A 73 2.79 5.86 9.99
C LEU A 73 2.36 6.94 10.99
N ASP A 74 1.46 6.59 11.90
CA ASP A 74 1.25 7.37 13.11
C ASP A 74 2.42 7.18 14.09
N SER A 75 2.66 8.15 14.98
CA SER A 75 3.84 8.15 15.86
C SER A 75 3.92 6.95 16.81
N HIS A 76 2.79 6.29 17.06
CA HIS A 76 2.67 5.12 17.94
C HIS A 76 2.64 3.78 17.21
N GLU A 77 2.70 3.79 15.87
CA GLU A 77 2.61 2.59 15.05
C GLU A 77 3.99 2.06 14.63
N ASP A 78 4.10 0.76 14.48
CA ASP A 78 5.12 0.12 13.66
C ASP A 78 4.62 -0.07 12.21
N SER A 79 5.53 -0.42 11.32
CA SER A 79 5.22 -0.56 9.89
C SER A 79 4.20 -1.65 9.60
N VAL A 80 4.19 -2.74 10.39
CA VAL A 80 3.23 -3.85 10.22
C VAL A 80 1.83 -3.38 10.59
N SER A 81 1.69 -2.71 11.73
CA SER A 81 0.42 -2.16 12.19
C SER A 81 -0.14 -1.12 11.22
N ALA A 82 0.71 -0.20 10.75
CA ALA A 82 0.32 0.82 9.79
C ALA A 82 -0.12 0.21 8.45
N ALA A 83 0.67 -0.71 7.87
CA ALA A 83 0.33 -1.36 6.61
C ALA A 83 -0.98 -2.17 6.70
N ALA A 84 -1.20 -2.87 7.81
CA ALA A 84 -2.44 -3.63 8.03
C ALA A 84 -3.66 -2.71 8.19
N ARG A 85 -3.53 -1.61 8.94
CA ARG A 85 -4.57 -0.61 9.12
C ARG A 85 -4.96 0.05 7.80
N GLU A 86 -3.96 0.54 7.05
CA GLU A 86 -4.20 1.19 5.74
C GLU A 86 -4.85 0.21 4.76
N ALA A 87 -4.37 -1.03 4.69
CA ALA A 87 -4.97 -2.04 3.83
C ALA A 87 -6.44 -2.31 4.22
N TYR A 88 -6.76 -2.39 5.50
CA TYR A 88 -8.13 -2.53 5.97
C TYR A 88 -9.01 -1.31 5.59
N GLU A 89 -8.50 -0.09 5.81
CA GLU A 89 -9.21 1.16 5.49
C GLU A 89 -9.46 1.31 3.97
N GLU A 90 -8.50 0.91 3.13
CA GLU A 90 -8.58 1.09 1.67
C GLU A 90 -9.27 -0.07 0.95
N THR A 91 -9.24 -1.29 1.50
CA THR A 91 -9.68 -2.50 0.78
C THR A 91 -10.67 -3.36 1.56
N GLY A 92 -10.85 -3.12 2.87
CA GLY A 92 -11.68 -3.95 3.74
C GLY A 92 -11.06 -5.30 4.12
N ILE A 93 -9.79 -5.56 3.79
CA ILE A 93 -9.13 -6.84 4.12
C ILE A 93 -8.92 -6.97 5.62
N ASP A 94 -9.47 -8.02 6.22
CA ASP A 94 -9.31 -8.31 7.64
C ASP A 94 -7.83 -8.65 7.96
N PRO A 95 -7.18 -7.89 8.86
CA PRO A 95 -5.81 -8.17 9.27
C PRO A 95 -5.58 -9.59 9.83
N GLN A 96 -6.62 -10.25 10.35
CA GLN A 96 -6.53 -11.63 10.85
C GLN A 96 -6.27 -12.67 9.74
N LEU A 97 -6.49 -12.32 8.49
CA LEU A 97 -6.23 -13.17 7.32
C LEU A 97 -4.80 -13.02 6.78
N LEU A 98 -3.99 -12.14 7.39
CA LEU A 98 -2.65 -11.80 6.95
C LEU A 98 -1.60 -12.61 7.71
N HIS A 99 -0.73 -13.29 6.98
CA HIS A 99 0.43 -13.99 7.52
C HIS A 99 1.70 -13.21 7.17
N PHE A 100 2.16 -12.36 8.07
CA PHE A 100 3.34 -11.51 7.87
C PHE A 100 4.61 -12.35 7.68
N LYS A 101 5.42 -12.00 6.69
CA LYS A 101 6.61 -12.74 6.27
C LYS A 101 7.89 -11.95 6.39
N ALA A 102 7.91 -10.71 5.89
CA ALA A 102 9.11 -9.90 5.84
C ALA A 102 8.75 -8.41 5.71
N ILE A 103 9.73 -7.55 5.95
CA ILE A 103 9.68 -6.12 5.65
C ILE A 103 10.85 -5.82 4.72
N PHE A 104 10.55 -5.13 3.62
CA PHE A 104 11.54 -4.51 2.75
C PHE A 104 11.50 -3.00 2.97
N SER A 105 12.65 -2.39 3.30
CA SER A 105 12.74 -0.96 3.61
C SER A 105 13.47 -0.20 2.51
N ASP A 106 12.82 0.81 1.95
CA ASP A 106 13.44 1.85 1.13
C ASP A 106 13.77 3.04 2.03
N ASP A 107 15.00 3.04 2.55
CA ASP A 107 15.47 4.00 3.55
C ASP A 107 16.19 5.18 2.89
N HIS A 108 15.62 6.36 3.03
CA HIS A 108 16.16 7.63 2.54
C HIS A 108 16.86 8.45 3.65
N GLY A 109 17.10 7.86 4.81
CA GLY A 109 17.73 8.50 5.97
C GLY A 109 16.74 9.25 6.85
N ASN A 110 16.24 10.39 6.41
CA ASN A 110 15.26 11.17 7.18
C ASN A 110 13.79 10.82 6.86
N TRP A 111 13.56 9.87 5.97
CA TRP A 111 12.26 9.31 5.63
C TRP A 111 12.44 7.86 5.13
N ARG A 112 11.46 7.02 5.35
CA ARG A 112 11.50 5.60 4.98
C ARG A 112 10.14 5.12 4.51
N TYR A 113 10.13 4.26 3.49
CA TYR A 113 8.96 3.48 3.11
C TYR A 113 9.22 2.01 3.40
N ASP A 114 8.37 1.41 4.23
CA ASP A 114 8.43 -0.01 4.55
C ASP A 114 7.36 -0.78 3.77
N THR A 115 7.79 -1.69 2.90
CA THR A 115 6.89 -2.65 2.27
C THR A 115 6.77 -3.89 3.15
N VAL A 116 5.61 -4.08 3.73
CA VAL A 116 5.28 -5.25 4.56
C VAL A 116 4.77 -6.36 3.65
N ILE A 117 5.52 -7.46 3.57
CA ILE A 117 5.16 -8.63 2.77
C ILE A 117 4.34 -9.57 3.65
N ALA A 118 3.13 -9.89 3.21
CA ALA A 118 2.25 -10.83 3.88
C ALA A 118 1.64 -11.80 2.86
N HIS A 119 1.33 -12.99 3.33
CA HIS A 119 0.61 -14.01 2.57
C HIS A 119 -0.82 -14.16 3.07
N THR A 120 -1.70 -14.55 2.17
CA THR A 120 -3.01 -15.10 2.49
C THR A 120 -3.24 -16.40 1.72
N ASN A 121 -3.79 -17.39 2.38
CA ASN A 121 -4.15 -18.69 1.78
C ASN A 121 -5.66 -18.84 1.57
N VAL A 122 -6.42 -17.77 1.83
CA VAL A 122 -7.86 -17.74 1.62
C VAL A 122 -8.20 -16.96 0.36
N GLU A 123 -9.24 -17.38 -0.33
CA GLU A 123 -9.83 -16.59 -1.40
C GLU A 123 -10.53 -15.39 -0.76
N LEU A 124 -10.03 -14.20 -1.06
CA LEU A 124 -10.68 -12.97 -0.62
C LEU A 124 -11.81 -12.64 -1.58
N GLY A 125 -12.97 -12.30 -1.02
CA GLY A 125 -14.15 -11.92 -1.77
C GLY A 125 -13.98 -10.60 -2.52
N GLU A 126 -15.09 -9.96 -2.88
CA GLU A 126 -15.08 -8.63 -3.46
C GLU A 126 -14.50 -7.62 -2.45
N PHE A 127 -13.66 -6.71 -2.94
CA PHE A 127 -13.07 -5.68 -2.11
C PHE A 127 -14.01 -4.47 -2.00
N ASP A 128 -14.11 -3.93 -0.79
CA ASP A 128 -14.76 -2.65 -0.55
C ASP A 128 -13.74 -1.52 -0.75
N ALA A 129 -13.43 -1.21 -2.02
CA ALA A 129 -12.55 -0.09 -2.36
C ALA A 129 -13.13 1.22 -1.80
N ASN A 130 -12.31 1.98 -1.08
CA ASN A 130 -12.71 3.31 -0.61
C ASN A 130 -12.57 4.36 -1.73
N ALA A 131 -12.84 5.64 -1.41
CA ALA A 131 -12.78 6.72 -2.40
C ALA A 131 -11.36 7.00 -2.96
N GLU A 132 -10.30 6.46 -2.33
CA GLU A 132 -8.91 6.62 -2.77
C GLU A 132 -8.47 5.56 -3.78
N SER A 133 -9.31 4.54 -4.03
CA SER A 133 -9.07 3.43 -4.93
C SER A 133 -10.07 3.44 -6.08
N GLU A 134 -9.60 3.45 -7.32
CA GLU A 134 -10.45 3.29 -8.50
C GLU A 134 -10.62 1.81 -8.89
N ASP A 135 -9.62 0.97 -8.62
CA ASP A 135 -9.63 -0.47 -8.90
C ASP A 135 -8.71 -1.20 -7.92
N LEU A 136 -9.01 -2.47 -7.67
CA LEU A 136 -8.20 -3.40 -6.91
C LEU A 136 -8.07 -4.69 -7.71
N ARG A 137 -6.82 -5.15 -7.92
CA ARG A 137 -6.59 -6.28 -8.82
C ARG A 137 -5.52 -7.22 -8.30
N TRP A 138 -5.81 -8.50 -8.37
CA TRP A 138 -4.81 -9.54 -8.24
C TRP A 138 -4.00 -9.65 -9.52
N VAL A 139 -2.69 -9.49 -9.43
CA VAL A 139 -1.76 -9.51 -10.56
C VAL A 139 -0.70 -10.58 -10.33
N PRO A 140 -0.49 -11.50 -11.29
CA PRO A 140 0.61 -12.44 -11.21
C PRO A 140 1.93 -11.73 -10.94
N ILE A 141 2.74 -12.26 -10.03
CA ILE A 141 3.97 -11.59 -9.55
C ILE A 141 4.88 -11.16 -10.71
N ASP A 142 5.00 -12.01 -11.72
CA ASP A 142 5.87 -11.75 -12.88
C ASP A 142 5.29 -10.73 -13.88
N GLU A 143 4.01 -10.38 -13.75
CA GLU A 143 3.34 -9.40 -14.61
C GLU A 143 3.29 -7.99 -14.01
N VAL A 144 3.59 -7.83 -12.72
CA VAL A 144 3.49 -6.55 -12.02
C VAL A 144 4.29 -5.44 -12.71
N ALA A 145 5.49 -5.73 -13.20
CA ALA A 145 6.34 -4.76 -13.89
C ALA A 145 5.75 -4.19 -15.19
N HIS A 146 4.71 -4.83 -15.76
CA HIS A 146 4.04 -4.36 -16.96
C HIS A 146 2.95 -3.31 -16.70
N PHE A 147 2.58 -3.12 -15.43
CA PHE A 147 1.60 -2.11 -15.02
C PHE A 147 2.23 -0.72 -14.96
N ASP A 148 1.40 0.32 -15.08
CA ASP A 148 1.84 1.69 -14.82
C ASP A 148 1.96 1.93 -13.31
N LEU A 149 3.09 1.47 -12.76
CA LEU A 149 3.35 1.50 -11.33
C LEU A 149 3.63 2.93 -10.83
N HIS A 150 3.17 3.22 -9.61
CA HIS A 150 3.63 4.39 -8.86
C HIS A 150 5.17 4.47 -8.87
N PRO A 151 5.76 5.67 -9.07
CA PRO A 151 7.21 5.81 -9.25
C PRO A 151 8.05 5.13 -8.16
N GLY A 152 7.65 5.23 -6.89
CA GLY A 152 8.34 4.56 -5.78
C GLY A 152 8.32 3.05 -5.89
N LEU A 153 7.14 2.46 -6.20
CA LEU A 153 7.03 1.01 -6.39
C LEU A 153 7.81 0.56 -7.63
N ARG A 154 7.74 1.30 -8.72
CA ARG A 154 8.51 1.01 -9.94
C ARG A 154 10.02 0.96 -9.67
N ALA A 155 10.53 1.89 -8.89
CA ALA A 155 11.95 1.98 -8.56
C ALA A 155 12.42 0.81 -7.68
N THR A 156 11.60 0.36 -6.74
CA THR A 156 11.95 -0.70 -5.78
C THR A 156 11.58 -2.11 -6.26
N TRP A 157 10.67 -2.25 -7.22
CA TRP A 157 10.13 -3.55 -7.65
C TRP A 157 11.19 -4.57 -8.08
N PRO A 158 12.27 -4.20 -8.83
CA PRO A 158 13.30 -5.18 -9.23
C PRO A 158 13.99 -5.88 -8.05
N GLU A 159 14.14 -5.20 -6.92
CA GLU A 159 14.70 -5.76 -5.71
C GLU A 159 13.62 -6.45 -4.87
N LEU A 160 12.46 -5.79 -4.75
CA LEU A 160 11.33 -6.28 -3.97
C LEU A 160 10.82 -7.64 -4.44
N ILE A 161 10.76 -7.90 -5.77
CA ILE A 161 10.31 -9.19 -6.33
C ILE A 161 11.19 -10.35 -5.86
N VAL A 162 12.49 -10.12 -5.64
CA VAL A 162 13.41 -11.16 -5.13
C VAL A 162 13.03 -11.54 -3.71
N HIS A 163 12.76 -10.54 -2.88
CA HIS A 163 12.29 -10.75 -1.50
C HIS A 163 10.94 -11.47 -1.47
N VAL A 164 9.99 -11.05 -2.30
CA VAL A 164 8.67 -11.71 -2.41
C VAL A 164 8.83 -13.19 -2.77
N LYS A 165 9.60 -13.50 -3.81
CA LYS A 165 9.84 -14.89 -4.24
C LYS A 165 10.53 -15.74 -3.16
N SER A 166 11.43 -15.16 -2.37
CA SER A 166 12.08 -15.88 -1.27
C SER A 166 11.09 -16.27 -0.16
N THR A 167 10.04 -15.50 0.06
CA THR A 167 9.00 -15.83 1.06
C THR A 167 8.06 -16.96 0.61
N LEU A 168 8.00 -17.26 -0.69
CA LEU A 168 7.18 -18.36 -1.22
C LEU A 168 7.85 -19.74 -1.07
N THR A 169 9.16 -19.77 -0.85
CA THR A 169 9.95 -21.01 -0.71
C THR A 169 10.29 -21.36 0.73
N SER A 170 9.77 -20.58 1.69
CA SER A 170 10.09 -20.67 3.13
C SER A 170 9.06 -21.48 3.91
#